data_8e59f7dbd9c949df367c316475873cba
#
_entry.id   8e59f7dbd9c949df367c316475873cba
#
_cell.length_a   1.000
_cell.length_b   1.000
_cell.length_c   1.000
_cell.angle_alpha   90.00
_cell.angle_beta   90.00
_cell.angle_gamma   90.00
#
_symmetry.space_group_name_H-M   'P 1'
#
loop_
_entity.id
_entity.type
_entity.pdbx_description
1 polymer ?
#
loop_
_entity_poly.entity_id
_entity_poly.type
_entity_poly.pdbx_seq_one_letter_code
_entity_poly.pdbx_strand_id
1 'polypeptide(L)'
;MNELRWGTTEPIIVQDPEEDVNVHVRAFGLFGVHIEQNDSSLVPIQARKFLVKVVGTRDRYTREELTSFMRAKILEYVPDLLAKAIVDQGVSVLKIATHLSDFSSQMQGRLVNYFDEFGLTLDNFSFNSIKPFEDDLAAINEMKIQRKRSILEAQGNAAQRDIESEALARKRAREGYDYQQERGMDVMQSAAGNEGSAASGLMGAGMGLGMGVGMGGAFGAGFSNLANQTLGTVAPMVGTTPASASMQNGPVC
;
A
#
# COMPACT_ATOMS: atom_id res chain seq x y z
N MET A 1 -36.44 26.66 9.59
CA MET A 1 -35.61 27.51 8.69
C MET A 1 -35.01 26.60 7.65
N ASN A 2 -35.44 26.77 6.42
CA ASN A 2 -35.02 25.89 5.33
C ASN A 2 -33.88 26.56 4.55
N GLU A 3 -32.86 25.80 4.20
CA GLU A 3 -31.76 26.18 3.30
C GLU A 3 -30.83 27.29 3.81
N LEU A 4 -30.24 27.08 4.94
CA LEU A 4 -29.09 27.86 5.41
C LEU A 4 -27.80 27.37 4.75
N ARG A 5 -26.93 28.31 4.34
CA ARG A 5 -25.65 27.96 3.69
C ARG A 5 -24.54 27.82 4.71
N TRP A 6 -23.71 26.80 4.53
CA TRP A 6 -22.48 26.63 5.27
C TRP A 6 -21.32 26.35 4.31
N GLY A 7 -20.11 26.59 4.74
CA GLY A 7 -18.90 26.30 3.95
C GLY A 7 -17.67 26.51 4.78
N THR A 8 -16.62 25.75 4.47
CA THR A 8 -15.32 25.85 5.14
C THR A 8 -14.60 27.12 4.73
N THR A 9 -14.13 27.88 5.71
CA THR A 9 -13.28 29.07 5.49
C THR A 9 -11.84 28.66 5.26
N GLU A 10 -11.38 27.66 6.01
CA GLU A 10 -10.06 27.07 5.87
C GLU A 10 -10.17 25.70 5.20
N PRO A 11 -9.14 25.27 4.47
CA PRO A 11 -9.13 23.93 3.88
C PRO A 11 -9.07 22.86 4.96
N ILE A 12 -9.79 21.78 4.73
CA ILE A 12 -9.71 20.55 5.53
C ILE A 12 -8.60 19.70 4.94
N ILE A 13 -7.67 19.25 5.77
CA ILE A 13 -6.61 18.33 5.35
C ILE A 13 -7.13 16.91 5.53
N VAL A 14 -7.15 16.14 4.44
CA VAL A 14 -7.60 14.76 4.42
C VAL A 14 -6.55 13.90 3.76
N GLN A 15 -6.25 12.74 4.34
CA GLN A 15 -5.41 11.75 3.69
C GLN A 15 -6.23 11.00 2.63
N ASP A 16 -5.77 11.02 1.38
CA ASP A 16 -6.38 10.25 0.30
C ASP A 16 -6.01 8.77 0.46
N PRO A 17 -6.98 7.86 0.62
CA PRO A 17 -6.69 6.45 0.87
C PRO A 17 -6.17 5.68 -0.35
N GLU A 18 -6.40 6.16 -1.58
CA GLU A 18 -5.89 5.53 -2.80
C GLU A 18 -4.45 5.96 -3.13
N GLU A 19 -4.12 7.23 -2.87
CA GLU A 19 -2.83 7.78 -3.26
C GLU A 19 -1.86 7.94 -2.09
N ASP A 20 -2.35 7.78 -0.85
CA ASP A 20 -1.60 7.92 0.41
C ASP A 20 -0.91 9.29 0.56
N VAL A 21 -1.63 10.34 0.16
CA VAL A 21 -1.16 11.73 0.23
C VAL A 21 -2.17 12.60 0.97
N ASN A 22 -1.68 13.67 1.60
CA ASN A 22 -2.56 14.68 2.19
C ASN A 22 -3.08 15.61 1.12
N VAL A 23 -4.39 15.82 1.11
CA VAL A 23 -5.11 16.67 0.15
C VAL A 23 -5.89 17.73 0.90
N HIS A 24 -5.78 18.96 0.47
CA HIS A 24 -6.57 20.06 1.00
C HIS A 24 -7.91 20.14 0.27
N VAL A 25 -9.02 20.05 1.03
CA VAL A 25 -10.37 20.11 0.45
C VAL A 25 -11.16 21.27 1.01
N ARG A 26 -12.00 21.86 0.19
CA ARG A 26 -13.06 22.79 0.59
C ARG A 26 -14.41 22.12 0.42
N ALA A 27 -15.26 22.29 1.42
CA ALA A 27 -16.61 21.76 1.41
C ALA A 27 -17.62 22.90 1.66
N PHE A 28 -18.75 22.84 0.98
CA PHE A 28 -19.87 23.72 1.24
C PHE A 28 -21.19 23.01 0.92
N GLY A 29 -22.25 23.51 1.54
CA GLY A 29 -23.55 22.89 1.40
C GLY A 29 -24.66 23.68 2.04
N LEU A 30 -25.77 22.99 2.27
CA LEU A 30 -26.99 23.53 2.87
C LEU A 30 -27.37 22.72 4.10
N PHE A 31 -28.03 23.35 5.03
CA PHE A 31 -28.68 22.71 6.15
C PHE A 31 -30.01 23.41 6.50
N GLY A 32 -30.92 22.67 7.09
CA GLY A 32 -32.16 23.17 7.59
C GLY A 32 -32.38 22.79 9.04
N VAL A 33 -32.87 23.70 9.85
CA VAL A 33 -33.15 23.43 11.27
C VAL A 33 -34.51 24.06 11.67
N HIS A 34 -35.17 23.38 12.59
CA HIS A 34 -36.35 23.93 13.28
C HIS A 34 -36.32 23.57 14.77
N ILE A 35 -37.20 24.19 15.54
CA ILE A 35 -37.48 23.83 16.92
C ILE A 35 -38.71 22.97 16.93
N GLU A 36 -38.62 21.76 17.41
CA GLU A 36 -39.75 20.84 17.47
C GLU A 36 -40.75 21.29 18.55
N GLN A 37 -42.03 21.28 18.19
CA GLN A 37 -43.14 21.77 19.05
C GLN A 37 -44.07 20.61 19.51
N ASN A 38 -43.59 19.38 19.49
CA ASN A 38 -44.40 18.18 19.72
C ASN A 38 -44.78 17.93 21.19
N ASP A 39 -44.45 18.85 22.09
CA ASP A 39 -44.76 18.73 23.50
C ASP A 39 -45.96 19.56 23.89
N SER A 40 -46.93 18.95 24.59
CA SER A 40 -48.13 19.63 25.13
C SER A 40 -47.81 20.58 26.29
N SER A 41 -46.58 20.78 26.63
CA SER A 41 -46.11 21.69 27.68
C SER A 41 -46.25 23.15 27.22
N LEU A 42 -46.47 24.06 28.17
CA LEU A 42 -46.48 25.49 27.91
C LEU A 42 -45.22 26.02 27.22
N VAL A 43 -44.07 25.37 27.48
CA VAL A 43 -42.81 25.62 26.79
C VAL A 43 -42.22 24.26 26.41
N PRO A 44 -42.15 23.91 25.10
CA PRO A 44 -41.55 22.66 24.64
C PRO A 44 -40.14 22.47 25.15
N ILE A 45 -39.76 21.23 25.45
CA ILE A 45 -38.42 20.89 25.98
C ILE A 45 -37.33 21.41 25.05
N GLN A 46 -37.51 21.29 23.75
CA GLN A 46 -36.54 21.75 22.76
C GLN A 46 -36.40 23.28 22.77
N ALA A 47 -37.50 24.00 22.84
CA ALA A 47 -37.47 25.46 22.97
C ALA A 47 -36.75 25.91 24.24
N ARG A 48 -36.92 25.17 25.36
CA ARG A 48 -36.20 25.44 26.61
C ARG A 48 -34.72 25.20 26.49
N LYS A 49 -34.31 24.08 25.91
CA LYS A 49 -32.89 23.81 25.63
C LYS A 49 -32.28 24.93 24.79
N PHE A 50 -32.97 25.33 23.72
CA PHE A 50 -32.53 26.41 22.84
C PHE A 50 -32.39 27.75 23.58
N LEU A 51 -33.40 28.14 24.34
CA LEU A 51 -33.34 29.38 25.12
C LEU A 51 -32.17 29.39 26.11
N VAL A 52 -31.94 28.30 26.83
CA VAL A 52 -30.90 28.23 27.84
C VAL A 52 -29.52 28.13 27.22
N LYS A 53 -29.31 27.26 26.21
CA LYS A 53 -27.99 26.96 25.67
C LYS A 53 -27.53 27.89 24.55
N VAL A 54 -28.47 28.47 23.78
CA VAL A 54 -28.16 29.31 22.62
C VAL A 54 -28.48 30.79 22.84
N VAL A 55 -29.67 31.10 23.28
CA VAL A 55 -30.08 32.51 23.50
C VAL A 55 -29.45 33.07 24.80
N GLY A 56 -29.47 32.29 25.87
CA GLY A 56 -28.95 32.71 27.17
C GLY A 56 -29.67 33.89 27.74
N THR A 57 -28.95 34.93 28.17
CA THR A 57 -29.48 36.16 28.77
C THR A 57 -29.67 37.31 27.78
N ARG A 58 -29.65 37.04 26.49
CA ARG A 58 -29.80 38.08 25.44
C ARG A 58 -31.26 38.47 25.28
N ASP A 59 -31.52 39.77 25.17
CA ASP A 59 -32.86 40.31 24.96
C ASP A 59 -33.41 40.00 23.56
N ARG A 60 -32.53 39.86 22.59
CA ARG A 60 -32.87 39.53 21.21
C ARG A 60 -31.90 38.49 20.68
N TYR A 61 -32.41 37.63 19.83
CA TYR A 61 -31.62 36.66 19.08
C TYR A 61 -32.10 36.66 17.63
N THR A 62 -31.22 37.06 16.73
CA THR A 62 -31.53 37.23 15.33
C THR A 62 -31.31 35.96 14.52
N ARG A 63 -31.91 35.90 13.33
CA ARG A 63 -31.68 34.81 12.38
C ARG A 63 -30.21 34.71 11.97
N GLU A 64 -29.55 35.83 11.80
CA GLU A 64 -28.14 35.94 11.41
C GLU A 64 -27.23 35.41 12.50
N GLU A 65 -27.53 35.72 13.77
CA GLU A 65 -26.79 35.17 14.92
C GLU A 65 -26.98 33.66 15.02
N LEU A 66 -28.20 33.16 14.85
CA LEU A 66 -28.46 31.72 14.83
C LEU A 66 -27.70 31.04 13.69
N THR A 67 -27.74 31.60 12.49
CA THR A 67 -27.04 31.06 11.32
C THR A 67 -25.54 31.04 11.57
N SER A 68 -24.96 32.10 12.14
CA SER A 68 -23.57 32.21 12.47
C SER A 68 -23.15 31.17 13.54
N PHE A 69 -23.96 31.02 14.59
CA PHE A 69 -23.76 30.05 15.64
C PHE A 69 -23.77 28.62 15.08
N MET A 70 -24.79 28.28 14.29
CA MET A 70 -24.92 26.95 13.69
C MET A 70 -23.81 26.67 12.69
N ARG A 71 -23.42 27.66 11.87
CA ARG A 71 -22.28 27.54 10.98
C ARG A 71 -20.98 27.23 11.74
N ALA A 72 -20.72 27.97 12.84
CA ALA A 72 -19.54 27.72 13.66
C ALA A 72 -19.54 26.29 14.20
N LYS A 73 -20.72 25.80 14.65
CA LYS A 73 -20.87 24.42 15.12
C LYS A 73 -20.69 23.36 14.05
N ILE A 74 -21.22 23.59 12.86
CA ILE A 74 -20.97 22.71 11.71
C ILE A 74 -19.48 22.67 11.39
N LEU A 75 -18.81 23.81 11.34
CA LEU A 75 -17.38 23.90 11.02
C LEU A 75 -16.49 23.29 12.10
N GLU A 76 -16.95 23.17 13.32
CA GLU A 76 -16.24 22.46 14.40
C GLU A 76 -16.21 20.94 14.17
N TYR A 77 -17.30 20.36 13.63
CA TYR A 77 -17.47 18.91 13.49
C TYR A 77 -17.25 18.36 12.09
N VAL A 78 -17.61 19.11 11.06
CA VAL A 78 -17.54 18.65 9.67
C VAL A 78 -16.13 18.21 9.25
N PRO A 79 -15.05 18.93 9.59
CA PRO A 79 -13.70 18.54 9.20
C PRO A 79 -13.32 17.15 9.70
N ASP A 80 -13.50 16.88 10.99
CA ASP A 80 -13.18 15.59 11.60
C ASP A 80 -14.05 14.45 11.05
N LEU A 81 -15.35 14.70 10.95
CA LEU A 81 -16.30 13.71 10.45
C LEU A 81 -16.09 13.40 8.96
N LEU A 82 -15.76 14.41 8.16
CA LEU A 82 -15.47 14.24 6.74
C LEU A 82 -14.18 13.46 6.53
N ALA A 83 -13.12 13.82 7.25
CA ALA A 83 -11.85 13.11 7.19
C ALA A 83 -12.02 11.63 7.55
N LYS A 84 -12.73 11.34 8.64
CA LYS A 84 -13.04 9.97 9.04
C LYS A 84 -13.88 9.23 8.00
N ALA A 85 -14.91 9.87 7.45
CA ALA A 85 -15.77 9.24 6.46
C ALA A 85 -15.01 8.87 5.18
N ILE A 86 -14.07 9.70 4.73
CA ILE A 86 -13.22 9.43 3.57
C ILE A 86 -12.33 8.22 3.82
N VAL A 87 -11.68 8.17 4.99
CA VAL A 87 -10.80 7.06 5.37
C VAL A 87 -11.61 5.77 5.56
N ASP A 88 -12.72 5.83 6.29
CA ASP A 88 -13.57 4.65 6.60
C ASP A 88 -14.17 4.03 5.34
N GLN A 89 -14.55 4.84 4.36
CA GLN A 89 -15.11 4.36 3.09
C GLN A 89 -14.06 3.97 2.05
N GLY A 90 -12.80 4.36 2.26
CA GLY A 90 -11.73 4.13 1.31
C GLY A 90 -11.94 4.86 -0.04
N VAL A 91 -12.72 5.93 -0.06
CA VAL A 91 -13.03 6.69 -1.27
C VAL A 91 -11.97 7.75 -1.50
N SER A 92 -11.32 7.71 -2.67
CA SER A 92 -10.38 8.78 -3.06
C SER A 92 -11.08 10.14 -3.12
N VAL A 93 -10.39 11.17 -2.63
CA VAL A 93 -10.84 12.57 -2.68
C VAL A 93 -11.15 13.00 -4.12
N LEU A 94 -10.48 12.41 -5.11
CA LEU A 94 -10.73 12.67 -6.53
C LEU A 94 -12.11 12.17 -7.01
N LYS A 95 -12.65 11.16 -6.34
CA LYS A 95 -13.95 10.54 -6.66
C LYS A 95 -15.07 11.00 -5.73
N ILE A 96 -14.77 11.83 -4.74
CA ILE A 96 -15.70 12.21 -3.68
C ILE A 96 -16.99 12.88 -4.21
N ALA A 97 -16.90 13.56 -5.35
CA ALA A 97 -18.03 14.20 -6.00
C ALA A 97 -19.15 13.22 -6.39
N THR A 98 -18.83 11.94 -6.59
CA THR A 98 -19.81 10.90 -6.91
C THR A 98 -20.51 10.32 -5.67
N HIS A 99 -20.00 10.61 -4.47
CA HIS A 99 -20.48 10.09 -3.19
C HIS A 99 -21.08 11.17 -2.27
N LEU A 100 -21.35 12.37 -2.80
CA LEU A 100 -21.86 13.49 -1.98
C LEU A 100 -23.14 13.17 -1.23
N SER A 101 -24.04 12.37 -1.82
CA SER A 101 -25.28 11.93 -1.18
C SER A 101 -25.02 11.05 0.03
N ASP A 102 -24.11 10.10 -0.09
CA ASP A 102 -23.77 9.16 0.97
C ASP A 102 -23.09 9.88 2.14
N PHE A 103 -22.15 10.77 1.83
CA PHE A 103 -21.51 11.64 2.82
C PHE A 103 -22.51 12.55 3.51
N SER A 104 -23.48 13.12 2.76
CA SER A 104 -24.52 13.96 3.32
C SER A 104 -25.38 13.19 4.32
N SER A 105 -25.83 12.00 3.95
CA SER A 105 -26.67 11.15 4.81
C SER A 105 -25.94 10.71 6.09
N GLN A 106 -24.68 10.32 5.97
CA GLN A 106 -23.86 9.94 7.14
C GLN A 106 -23.62 11.12 8.06
N MET A 107 -23.31 12.28 7.49
CA MET A 107 -23.08 13.49 8.24
C MET A 107 -24.35 13.95 8.95
N GLN A 108 -25.50 13.92 8.26
CA GLN A 108 -26.79 14.22 8.86
C GLN A 108 -27.06 13.34 10.08
N GLY A 109 -26.88 12.02 9.95
CA GLY A 109 -27.07 11.08 11.05
C GLY A 109 -26.21 11.37 12.29
N ARG A 110 -24.99 11.86 12.09
CA ARG A 110 -24.09 12.23 13.19
C ARG A 110 -24.42 13.60 13.78
N LEU A 111 -24.80 14.57 12.95
CA LEU A 111 -25.12 15.93 13.38
C LEU A 111 -26.48 16.05 14.10
N VAL A 112 -27.46 15.17 13.80
CA VAL A 112 -28.78 15.19 14.44
C VAL A 112 -28.66 15.21 15.96
N ASN A 113 -27.92 14.29 16.54
CA ASN A 113 -27.75 14.19 17.99
C ASN A 113 -27.09 15.44 18.58
N TYR A 114 -26.14 16.00 17.85
CA TYR A 114 -25.44 17.21 18.26
C TYR A 114 -26.36 18.45 18.27
N PHE A 115 -27.19 18.62 17.23
CA PHE A 115 -28.13 19.72 17.18
C PHE A 115 -29.25 19.59 18.23
N ASP A 116 -29.66 18.34 18.56
CA ASP A 116 -30.65 18.09 19.60
C ASP A 116 -30.19 18.60 20.99
N GLU A 117 -28.89 18.58 21.27
CA GLU A 117 -28.35 19.14 22.50
C GLU A 117 -28.66 20.63 22.67
N PHE A 118 -28.78 21.37 21.57
CA PHE A 118 -29.11 22.78 21.54
C PHE A 118 -30.62 23.04 21.41
N GLY A 119 -31.43 21.97 21.41
CA GLY A 119 -32.87 22.06 21.21
C GLY A 119 -33.28 22.37 19.76
N LEU A 120 -32.44 22.02 18.81
CA LEU A 120 -32.68 22.19 17.39
C LEU A 120 -32.79 20.82 16.72
N THR A 121 -33.81 20.65 15.92
CA THR A 121 -33.98 19.48 15.07
C THR A 121 -33.39 19.79 13.68
N LEU A 122 -32.47 18.94 13.22
CA LEU A 122 -31.87 19.07 11.91
C LEU A 122 -32.78 18.41 10.87
N ASP A 123 -33.38 19.20 9.99
CA ASP A 123 -34.27 18.72 8.93
C ASP A 123 -33.51 18.04 7.80
N ASN A 124 -32.48 18.74 7.35
CA ASN A 124 -31.63 18.28 6.27
C ASN A 124 -30.21 18.78 6.47
N PHE A 125 -29.27 18.02 5.94
CA PHE A 125 -27.89 18.41 5.77
C PHE A 125 -27.39 17.89 4.45
N SER A 126 -26.76 18.73 3.66
CA SER A 126 -26.22 18.32 2.37
C SER A 126 -24.88 18.95 2.07
N PHE A 127 -24.02 18.16 1.44
CA PHE A 127 -22.86 18.66 0.72
C PHE A 127 -23.28 19.00 -0.70
N ASN A 128 -23.11 20.25 -1.10
CA ASN A 128 -23.30 20.66 -2.49
C ASN A 128 -22.03 20.44 -3.29
N SER A 129 -20.89 20.57 -2.62
CA SER A 129 -19.59 20.32 -3.24
C SER A 129 -18.53 20.06 -2.18
N ILE A 130 -17.65 19.11 -2.48
CA ILE A 130 -16.37 18.87 -1.82
C ILE A 130 -15.33 18.90 -2.93
N LYS A 131 -14.42 19.87 -2.88
CA LYS A 131 -13.42 20.08 -3.95
C LYS A 131 -12.02 20.10 -3.38
N PRO A 132 -11.12 19.29 -3.89
CA PRO A 132 -9.70 19.43 -3.60
C PRO A 132 -9.14 20.70 -4.24
N PHE A 133 -8.02 21.17 -3.71
CA PHE A 133 -7.30 22.29 -4.30
C PHE A 133 -6.65 21.88 -5.62
N GLU A 134 -6.56 22.83 -6.55
CA GLU A 134 -6.00 22.58 -7.89
C GLU A 134 -4.52 22.19 -7.82
N ASP A 135 -3.77 22.78 -6.89
CA ASP A 135 -2.35 22.48 -6.68
C ASP A 135 -2.14 21.03 -6.23
N ASP A 136 -2.97 20.53 -5.31
CA ASP A 136 -2.92 19.14 -4.87
C ASP A 136 -3.33 18.18 -5.99
N LEU A 137 -4.34 18.55 -6.79
CA LEU A 137 -4.74 17.79 -7.97
C LEU A 137 -3.61 17.70 -9.00
N ALA A 138 -2.92 18.80 -9.24
CA ALA A 138 -1.79 18.84 -10.16
C ALA A 138 -0.65 17.94 -9.66
N ALA A 139 -0.30 18.03 -8.38
CA ALA A 139 0.72 17.19 -7.75
C ALA A 139 0.40 15.70 -7.82
N ILE A 140 -0.85 15.32 -7.52
CA ILE A 140 -1.31 13.93 -7.61
C ILE A 140 -1.24 13.43 -9.06
N ASN A 141 -1.68 14.22 -10.03
CA ASN A 141 -1.63 13.86 -11.44
C ASN A 141 -0.19 13.68 -11.92
N GLU A 142 0.73 14.55 -11.50
CA GLU A 142 2.14 14.41 -11.85
C GLU A 142 2.74 13.12 -11.26
N MET A 143 2.47 12.83 -9.99
CA MET A 143 2.91 11.57 -9.36
C MET A 143 2.35 10.34 -10.10
N LYS A 144 1.09 10.36 -10.53
CA LYS A 144 0.49 9.29 -11.33
C LYS A 144 1.17 9.10 -12.67
N ILE A 145 1.47 10.19 -13.35
CA ILE A 145 2.19 10.18 -14.63
C ILE A 145 3.59 9.61 -14.45
N GLN A 146 4.32 10.04 -13.41
CA GLN A 146 5.65 9.55 -13.10
C GLN A 146 5.66 8.06 -12.75
N ARG A 147 4.73 7.63 -11.89
CA ARG A 147 4.57 6.21 -11.56
C ARG A 147 4.28 5.36 -12.80
N LYS A 148 3.38 5.84 -13.67
CA LYS A 148 3.06 5.15 -14.92
C LYS A 148 4.26 5.06 -15.86
N ARG A 149 5.05 6.14 -15.98
CA ARG A 149 6.29 6.15 -16.78
C ARG A 149 7.31 5.14 -16.24
N SER A 150 7.57 5.13 -14.94
CA SER A 150 8.53 4.19 -14.36
C SER A 150 8.11 2.73 -14.53
N ILE A 151 6.81 2.43 -14.43
CA ILE A 151 6.28 1.08 -14.70
C ILE A 151 6.49 0.69 -16.17
N LEU A 152 6.19 1.60 -17.10
CA LEU A 152 6.39 1.35 -18.54
C LEU A 152 7.87 1.19 -18.90
N GLU A 153 8.75 1.99 -18.30
CA GLU A 153 10.20 1.85 -18.46
C GLU A 153 10.71 0.53 -17.89
N ALA A 154 10.24 0.12 -16.70
CA ALA A 154 10.60 -1.16 -16.11
C ALA A 154 10.12 -2.33 -16.98
N GLN A 155 8.90 -2.28 -17.51
CA GLN A 155 8.36 -3.27 -18.45
C GLN A 155 9.14 -3.30 -19.77
N GLY A 156 9.48 -2.12 -20.31
CA GLY A 156 10.30 -2.00 -21.50
C GLY A 156 11.69 -2.61 -21.32
N ASN A 157 12.34 -2.30 -20.22
CA ASN A 157 13.65 -2.86 -19.87
C ASN A 157 13.61 -4.38 -19.64
N ALA A 158 12.53 -4.89 -19.02
CA ALA A 158 12.35 -6.33 -18.84
C ALA A 158 12.15 -7.02 -20.20
N ALA A 159 11.28 -6.50 -21.05
CA ALA A 159 11.06 -7.05 -22.39
C ALA A 159 12.34 -7.02 -23.27
N GLN A 160 13.12 -5.94 -23.16
CA GLN A 160 14.41 -5.85 -23.86
C GLN A 160 15.40 -6.91 -23.37
N ARG A 161 15.52 -7.14 -22.07
CA ARG A 161 16.36 -8.19 -21.51
C ARG A 161 15.92 -9.58 -21.95
N ASP A 162 14.62 -9.83 -22.04
CA ASP A 162 14.09 -11.10 -22.52
C ASP A 162 14.45 -11.33 -23.99
N ILE A 163 14.30 -10.30 -24.84
CA ILE A 163 14.68 -10.35 -26.26
C ILE A 163 16.20 -10.57 -26.40
N GLU A 164 17.01 -9.86 -25.63
CA GLU A 164 18.48 -10.03 -25.65
C GLU A 164 18.89 -11.43 -25.19
N SER A 165 18.27 -11.94 -24.12
CA SER A 165 18.54 -13.29 -23.61
C SER A 165 18.17 -14.37 -24.65
N GLU A 166 17.03 -14.20 -25.31
CA GLU A 166 16.57 -15.10 -26.37
C GLU A 166 17.49 -15.02 -27.61
N ALA A 167 17.91 -13.83 -28.00
CA ALA A 167 18.85 -13.63 -29.10
C ALA A 167 20.21 -14.28 -28.81
N LEU A 168 20.73 -14.13 -27.56
CA LEU A 168 21.94 -14.80 -27.10
C LEU A 168 21.77 -16.32 -27.08
N ALA A 169 20.63 -16.85 -26.60
CA ALA A 169 20.35 -18.28 -26.62
C ALA A 169 20.32 -18.84 -28.05
N ARG A 170 19.68 -18.14 -28.99
CA ARG A 170 19.68 -18.52 -30.41
C ARG A 170 21.06 -18.46 -31.05
N LYS A 171 21.87 -17.44 -30.68
CA LYS A 171 23.28 -17.36 -31.14
C LYS A 171 24.09 -18.53 -30.65
N ARG A 172 24.03 -18.85 -29.35
CA ARG A 172 24.73 -19.98 -28.74
C ARG A 172 24.34 -21.31 -29.38
N ALA A 173 23.04 -21.52 -29.62
CA ALA A 173 22.55 -22.72 -30.30
C ALA A 173 23.10 -22.87 -31.72
N ARG A 174 23.34 -21.77 -32.46
CA ARG A 174 23.99 -21.81 -33.79
C ARG A 174 25.50 -22.07 -33.72
N GLU A 175 26.15 -21.56 -32.67
CA GLU A 175 27.61 -21.74 -32.45
C GLU A 175 27.95 -23.09 -31.82
N GLY A 176 26.92 -23.89 -31.44
CA GLY A 176 27.08 -25.28 -31.03
C GLY A 176 27.63 -25.52 -29.63
N TYR A 177 27.57 -24.49 -28.77
CA TYR A 177 27.95 -24.64 -27.36
C TYR A 177 26.87 -24.13 -26.41
N ASP A 178 26.79 -24.79 -25.25
CA ASP A 178 25.79 -24.49 -24.22
C ASP A 178 26.37 -23.51 -23.19
N TYR A 179 25.46 -22.79 -22.48
CA TYR A 179 25.82 -21.84 -21.44
C TYR A 179 26.74 -22.39 -20.35
N GLN A 180 26.60 -23.67 -20.05
CA GLN A 180 27.50 -24.36 -19.08
C GLN A 180 28.92 -24.47 -19.59
N GLN A 181 29.11 -24.66 -20.88
CA GLN A 181 30.45 -24.72 -21.49
C GLN A 181 31.13 -23.35 -21.52
N GLU A 182 30.35 -22.29 -21.84
CA GLU A 182 30.84 -20.90 -21.82
C GLU A 182 31.28 -20.47 -20.41
N ARG A 183 30.46 -20.74 -19.40
CA ARG A 183 30.82 -20.49 -17.99
C ARG A 183 32.01 -21.31 -17.52
N GLY A 184 32.11 -22.54 -17.97
CA GLY A 184 33.25 -23.41 -17.68
C GLY A 184 34.57 -22.87 -18.26
N MET A 185 34.53 -22.35 -19.49
CA MET A 185 35.71 -21.73 -20.13
C MET A 185 36.07 -20.39 -19.46
N ASP A 186 35.10 -19.55 -19.09
CA ASP A 186 35.30 -18.27 -18.41
C ASP A 186 35.96 -18.46 -17.03
N VAL A 187 35.49 -19.43 -16.27
CA VAL A 187 36.09 -19.81 -14.98
C VAL A 187 37.51 -20.35 -15.19
N MET A 188 37.73 -21.15 -16.22
CA MET A 188 39.05 -21.71 -16.54
C MET A 188 40.02 -20.62 -17.02
N GLN A 189 39.57 -19.67 -17.80
CA GLN A 189 40.34 -18.50 -18.25
C GLN A 189 40.69 -17.56 -17.09
N SER A 190 39.73 -17.31 -16.20
CA SER A 190 39.92 -16.48 -15.00
C SER A 190 40.87 -17.16 -14.00
N ALA A 191 40.88 -18.50 -13.92
CA ALA A 191 41.78 -19.28 -13.11
C ALA A 191 43.20 -19.33 -13.71
N ALA A 192 43.32 -19.36 -15.04
CA ALA A 192 44.60 -19.34 -15.73
C ALA A 192 45.28 -17.96 -15.72
N GLY A 193 44.52 -16.88 -15.60
CA GLY A 193 45.02 -15.49 -15.51
C GLY A 193 45.50 -15.06 -14.13
N ASN A 194 45.32 -15.88 -13.10
CA ASN A 194 45.71 -15.57 -11.72
C ASN A 194 47.04 -16.24 -11.40
N GLU A 195 48.15 -15.61 -11.70
CA GLU A 195 49.54 -16.05 -11.37
C GLU A 195 49.86 -15.89 -9.86
N GLY A 196 48.98 -16.39 -8.98
CA GLY A 196 49.19 -16.40 -7.53
C GLY A 196 49.34 -17.80 -6.97
N SER A 197 50.46 -18.12 -6.47
CA SER A 197 51.01 -19.41 -6.03
C SER A 197 50.26 -20.22 -4.95
N ALA A 198 49.04 -19.87 -4.61
CA ALA A 198 48.19 -20.64 -3.68
C ALA A 198 47.07 -21.44 -4.37
N ALA A 199 46.84 -21.20 -5.67
CA ALA A 199 45.71 -21.78 -6.39
C ALA A 199 45.97 -23.18 -6.97
N SER A 200 47.24 -23.60 -7.12
CA SER A 200 47.57 -24.89 -7.70
C SER A 200 47.18 -26.08 -6.81
N GLY A 201 47.17 -25.92 -5.49
CA GLY A 201 46.77 -26.98 -4.55
C GLY A 201 45.23 -27.13 -4.43
N LEU A 202 44.48 -26.03 -4.54
CA LEU A 202 43.03 -26.08 -4.43
C LEU A 202 42.34 -26.45 -5.74
N MET A 203 43.02 -26.24 -6.88
CA MET A 203 42.54 -26.57 -8.22
C MET A 203 42.44 -28.09 -8.43
N GLY A 204 43.36 -28.86 -7.83
CA GLY A 204 43.30 -30.32 -7.86
C GLY A 204 42.15 -30.92 -7.05
N ALA A 205 41.80 -30.32 -5.93
CA ALA A 205 40.70 -30.78 -5.06
C ALA A 205 39.30 -30.31 -5.52
N GLY A 206 39.18 -29.07 -6.06
CA GLY A 206 37.89 -28.50 -6.49
C GLY A 206 37.38 -29.08 -7.82
N MET A 207 38.30 -29.43 -8.77
CA MET A 207 37.89 -30.03 -10.04
C MET A 207 37.40 -31.46 -9.89
N GLY A 208 37.87 -32.22 -8.90
CA GLY A 208 37.45 -33.61 -8.68
C GLY A 208 36.03 -33.76 -8.15
N LEU A 209 35.56 -32.78 -7.38
CA LEU A 209 34.23 -32.87 -6.74
C LEU A 209 33.12 -32.15 -7.52
N GLY A 210 33.41 -31.09 -8.30
CA GLY A 210 32.42 -30.33 -9.03
C GLY A 210 32.02 -30.91 -10.39
N MET A 211 32.91 -31.61 -11.07
CA MET A 211 32.66 -32.21 -12.39
C MET A 211 32.03 -33.61 -12.34
N GLY A 212 32.04 -34.28 -11.20
CA GLY A 212 31.51 -35.65 -11.07
C GLY A 212 29.99 -35.77 -11.03
N VAL A 213 29.27 -34.70 -10.71
CA VAL A 213 27.82 -34.74 -10.49
C VAL A 213 27.00 -34.19 -11.66
N GLY A 214 27.61 -33.43 -12.58
CA GLY A 214 26.88 -32.71 -13.64
C GLY A 214 27.08 -33.15 -15.08
N MET A 215 28.11 -33.91 -15.39
CA MET A 215 28.44 -34.38 -16.77
C MET A 215 28.58 -35.89 -16.84
N GLY A 216 27.50 -36.60 -16.56
CA GLY A 216 27.36 -38.02 -16.87
C GLY A 216 27.20 -38.21 -18.38
N GLY A 217 28.22 -38.64 -19.06
CA GLY A 217 28.01 -39.17 -20.37
C GLY A 217 29.22 -39.40 -21.25
N ALA A 218 30.17 -38.55 -21.42
CA ALA A 218 31.24 -38.77 -22.41
C ALA A 218 32.69 -38.58 -21.87
N PHE A 219 32.86 -37.79 -20.81
CA PHE A 219 34.18 -37.53 -20.22
C PHE A 219 34.45 -38.29 -18.92
N GLY A 220 33.42 -38.83 -18.26
CA GLY A 220 33.54 -39.55 -17.00
C GLY A 220 34.25 -40.91 -17.15
N ALA A 221 34.16 -41.59 -18.26
CA ALA A 221 34.76 -42.89 -18.49
C ALA A 221 36.31 -42.83 -18.71
N GLY A 222 36.80 -41.71 -19.25
CA GLY A 222 38.24 -41.52 -19.47
C GLY A 222 39.01 -41.13 -18.18
N PHE A 223 38.35 -40.35 -17.32
CA PHE A 223 38.96 -39.84 -16.07
C PHE A 223 38.95 -40.86 -14.93
N SER A 224 37.91 -41.70 -14.85
CA SER A 224 37.85 -42.76 -13.84
C SER A 224 38.94 -43.82 -14.06
N ASN A 225 39.34 -44.09 -15.31
CA ASN A 225 40.43 -44.98 -15.62
C ASN A 225 41.81 -44.40 -15.26
N LEU A 226 42.03 -43.09 -15.42
CA LEU A 226 43.25 -42.41 -15.04
C LEU A 226 43.40 -42.29 -13.51
N ALA A 227 42.30 -42.02 -12.80
CA ALA A 227 42.27 -41.94 -11.34
C ALA A 227 42.56 -43.31 -10.67
N ASN A 228 42.06 -44.42 -11.23
CA ASN A 228 42.36 -45.77 -10.75
C ASN A 228 43.82 -46.20 -11.00
N GLN A 229 44.45 -45.62 -12.02
CA GLN A 229 45.90 -45.96 -12.30
C GLN A 229 46.85 -45.19 -11.40
N THR A 230 46.48 -44.01 -10.91
CA THR A 230 47.34 -43.16 -10.08
C THR A 230 47.16 -43.34 -8.58
N LEU A 231 45.99 -43.79 -8.12
CA LEU A 231 45.65 -43.97 -6.70
C LEU A 231 45.70 -45.41 -6.19
N GLY A 232 46.16 -46.37 -7.02
CA GLY A 232 46.22 -47.78 -6.68
C GLY A 232 47.33 -48.19 -5.68
N THR A 233 48.02 -47.25 -5.04
CA THR A 233 49.12 -47.55 -4.13
C THR A 233 49.00 -46.99 -2.72
N VAL A 234 47.79 -46.65 -2.23
CA VAL A 234 47.63 -46.28 -0.82
C VAL A 234 46.64 -47.23 -0.15
N ALA A 235 47.14 -48.05 0.77
CA ALA A 235 46.38 -49.01 1.55
C ALA A 235 45.32 -48.37 2.47
N PRO A 236 44.20 -49.07 2.76
CA PRO A 236 43.14 -48.52 3.59
C PRO A 236 43.47 -48.65 5.09
N MET A 237 43.40 -47.58 5.83
CA MET A 237 43.26 -47.59 7.29
C MET A 237 41.79 -47.81 7.68
N VAL A 238 41.62 -48.92 8.38
CA VAL A 238 40.39 -49.35 9.04
C VAL A 238 40.12 -48.47 10.26
N GLY A 239 38.86 -48.04 10.42
CA GLY A 239 38.45 -47.36 11.66
C GLY A 239 36.92 -47.11 11.76
N THR A 240 36.24 -48.13 12.22
CA THR A 240 35.11 -48.17 13.19
C THR A 240 33.87 -47.32 12.97
N THR A 241 32.78 -48.02 12.71
CA THR A 241 31.38 -47.68 12.96
C THR A 241 31.09 -47.46 14.46
N PRO A 242 30.10 -46.65 14.82
CA PRO A 242 29.01 -47.18 15.64
C PRO A 242 27.59 -46.78 15.19
N ALA A 243 26.77 -47.80 15.05
CA ALA A 243 25.55 -48.07 15.78
C ALA A 243 24.38 -47.07 15.63
N SER A 244 23.39 -47.64 14.99
CA SER A 244 21.95 -47.27 15.02
C SER A 244 21.39 -47.13 16.44
N ALA A 245 20.51 -46.16 16.63
CA ALA A 245 19.49 -46.20 17.66
C ALA A 245 18.16 -45.74 17.06
N SER A 246 17.28 -46.68 16.92
CA SER A 246 15.83 -46.59 16.75
C SER A 246 15.19 -46.17 18.08
N MET A 247 14.15 -45.33 18.03
CA MET A 247 13.01 -45.28 18.96
C MET A 247 11.93 -44.46 18.27
N GLN A 248 10.90 -45.03 17.78
CA GLN A 248 9.64 -45.60 18.32
C GLN A 248 8.81 -44.64 19.19
N ASN A 249 7.67 -44.27 18.58
CA ASN A 249 6.28 -44.24 19.06
C ASN A 249 5.88 -43.49 20.32
N GLY A 250 4.88 -42.68 20.11
CA GLY A 250 3.58 -42.90 20.69
C GLY A 250 2.95 -41.74 21.41
N PRO A 251 1.65 -41.79 21.61
CA PRO A 251 0.76 -40.70 21.27
C PRO A 251 0.07 -40.07 22.50
N VAL A 252 -0.94 -39.19 22.24
CA VAL A 252 -2.11 -38.83 23.09
C VAL A 252 -1.87 -37.75 24.19
N CYS A 253 -2.41 -36.64 24.05
CA CYS A 253 -3.70 -36.07 24.49
C CYS A 253 -3.87 -34.67 23.90
#